data_a3dff7d603ecb12a798ff77d627a796e
#
_entry.id   a3dff7d603ecb12a798ff77d627a796e
#
_cell.length_a   1.000
_cell.length_b   1.000
_cell.length_c   1.000
_cell.angle_alpha   90.00
_cell.angle_beta   90.00
_cell.angle_gamma   90.00
#
_symmetry.space_group_name_H-M   'P 1'
#
loop_
_entity.id
_entity.type
_entity.pdbx_description
1 polymer ?
#
loop_
_entity_poly.entity_id
_entity_poly.type
_entity_poly.pdbx_seq_one_letter_code
_entity_poly.pdbx_strand_id
1 'polypeptide(L)'
;MSGEPQHLVLVVDIANVMGSRPDGWWRDRAGAATRLLAELEPLSGAEVTLPELGAARITEIRAVVEGAAKRVKGPEAVSVLRADGDGDSEIVEETNRLTAAGKIPLVVTADRGLRRRLPELALIVGPGWLNRLLGR
;
A
#
# COMPACT_ATOMS: atom_id res chain seq x y z
N MET A 1 -1.44 29.15 -9.51
CA MET A 1 -0.97 28.02 -8.69
C MET A 1 -2.14 27.40 -7.96
N SER A 2 -2.26 26.12 -8.07
CA SER A 2 -3.33 25.40 -7.41
C SER A 2 -2.94 25.07 -5.97
N GLY A 3 -3.86 25.25 -5.01
CA GLY A 3 -3.68 24.80 -3.65
C GLY A 3 -4.14 23.36 -3.42
N GLU A 4 -4.61 22.69 -4.46
CA GLU A 4 -5.13 21.34 -4.30
C GLU A 4 -4.02 20.32 -4.11
N PRO A 5 -4.20 19.36 -3.19
CA PRO A 5 -3.24 18.27 -3.02
C PRO A 5 -3.25 17.35 -4.23
N GLN A 6 -2.09 16.77 -4.50
CA GLN A 6 -1.93 15.78 -5.55
C GLN A 6 -2.73 14.53 -5.22
N HIS A 7 -3.41 13.95 -6.23
CA HIS A 7 -4.17 12.71 -6.06
C HIS A 7 -3.29 11.50 -6.27
N LEU A 8 -3.34 10.55 -5.34
CA LEU A 8 -2.49 9.35 -5.36
C LEU A 8 -3.33 8.09 -5.24
N VAL A 9 -2.82 7.00 -5.81
CA VAL A 9 -3.33 5.66 -5.55
C VAL A 9 -2.35 4.98 -4.60
N LEU A 10 -2.83 4.60 -3.42
CA LEU A 10 -2.00 3.90 -2.43
C LEU A 10 -1.87 2.43 -2.82
N VAL A 11 -0.64 1.94 -2.91
CA VAL A 11 -0.35 0.52 -3.20
C VAL A 11 0.40 -0.04 -2.00
N VAL A 12 -0.22 -0.96 -1.27
CA VAL A 12 0.33 -1.45 -0.01
C VAL A 12 0.83 -2.88 -0.17
N ASP A 13 2.11 -3.07 0.15
CA ASP A 13 2.73 -4.38 0.28
C ASP A 13 2.34 -4.93 1.66
N ILE A 14 1.24 -5.69 1.71
CA ILE A 14 0.67 -6.15 2.98
C ILE A 14 1.67 -6.98 3.78
N ALA A 15 2.37 -7.90 3.13
CA ALA A 15 3.36 -8.75 3.82
C ALA A 15 4.47 -7.91 4.44
N ASN A 16 4.96 -6.89 3.73
CA ASN A 16 6.03 -6.03 4.21
C ASN A 16 5.58 -5.17 5.40
N VAL A 17 4.35 -4.63 5.33
CA VAL A 17 3.80 -3.82 6.42
C VAL A 17 3.53 -4.69 7.66
N MET A 18 2.93 -5.87 7.48
CA MET A 18 2.73 -6.81 8.60
C MET A 18 4.07 -7.17 9.25
N GLY A 19 5.08 -7.47 8.43
CA GLY A 19 6.40 -7.86 8.92
C GLY A 19 7.19 -6.74 9.59
N SER A 20 6.73 -5.50 9.48
CA SER A 20 7.45 -4.35 10.06
C SER A 20 7.27 -4.23 11.56
N ARG A 21 6.39 -5.02 12.18
CA ARG A 21 6.12 -4.97 13.63
C ARG A 21 6.10 -6.38 14.21
N PRO A 22 6.79 -6.62 15.33
CA PRO A 22 6.79 -7.94 15.97
C PRO A 22 5.57 -8.11 16.90
N ASP A 23 4.38 -8.04 16.33
CA ASP A 23 3.12 -8.07 17.09
C ASP A 23 2.42 -9.42 17.05
N GLY A 24 3.13 -10.48 16.62
CA GLY A 24 2.58 -11.83 16.57
C GLY A 24 1.85 -12.16 15.28
N TRP A 25 1.99 -11.33 14.24
CA TRP A 25 1.33 -11.53 12.93
C TRP A 25 1.58 -12.92 12.34
N TRP A 26 2.75 -13.51 12.62
CA TRP A 26 3.14 -14.82 12.07
C TRP A 26 2.31 -15.98 12.65
N ARG A 27 1.59 -15.77 13.74
CA ARG A 27 0.75 -16.78 14.36
C ARG A 27 -0.60 -16.90 13.67
N ASP A 28 -1.06 -15.82 13.03
CA ASP A 28 -2.32 -15.78 12.30
C ASP A 28 -2.20 -14.72 11.21
N ARG A 29 -1.57 -15.09 10.11
CA ARG A 29 -1.29 -14.16 9.02
C ARG A 29 -2.57 -13.63 8.38
N ALA A 30 -3.57 -14.48 8.20
CA ALA A 30 -4.86 -14.07 7.62
C ALA A 30 -5.57 -13.07 8.52
N GLY A 31 -5.59 -13.32 9.84
CA GLY A 31 -6.18 -12.37 10.79
C GLY A 31 -5.45 -11.04 10.84
N ALA A 32 -4.11 -11.07 10.82
CA ALA A 32 -3.31 -9.85 10.81
C ALA A 32 -3.57 -9.03 9.54
N ALA A 33 -3.64 -9.70 8.40
CA ALA A 33 -3.95 -9.04 7.13
C ALA A 33 -5.35 -8.43 7.15
N THR A 34 -6.33 -9.15 7.66
CA THR A 34 -7.71 -8.66 7.77
C THR A 34 -7.78 -7.39 8.61
N ARG A 35 -7.07 -7.37 9.74
CA ARG A 35 -7.04 -6.19 10.61
C ARG A 35 -6.37 -4.99 9.89
N LEU A 36 -5.27 -5.23 9.20
CA LEU A 36 -4.59 -4.17 8.47
C LEU A 36 -5.46 -3.62 7.36
N LEU A 37 -6.13 -4.49 6.60
CA LEU A 37 -7.05 -4.04 5.54
C LEU A 37 -8.16 -3.16 6.10
N ALA A 38 -8.73 -3.53 7.25
CA ALA A 38 -9.75 -2.71 7.89
C ALA A 38 -9.21 -1.35 8.31
N GLU A 39 -7.96 -1.30 8.80
CA GLU A 39 -7.33 -0.05 9.19
C GLU A 39 -7.04 0.88 8.00
N LEU A 40 -6.89 0.31 6.80
CA LEU A 40 -6.64 1.11 5.60
C LEU A 40 -7.88 1.83 5.09
N GLU A 41 -9.07 1.31 5.39
CA GLU A 41 -10.31 1.85 4.83
C GLU A 41 -10.48 3.37 5.03
N PRO A 42 -10.24 3.92 6.23
CA PRO A 42 -10.41 5.37 6.43
C PRO A 42 -9.46 6.24 5.61
N LEU A 43 -8.42 5.67 5.03
CA LEU A 43 -7.48 6.41 4.19
C LEU A 43 -8.04 6.70 2.81
N SER A 44 -9.11 6.02 2.39
CA SER A 44 -9.75 6.31 1.11
C SER A 44 -10.37 7.70 1.16
N GLY A 45 -9.91 8.58 0.28
CA GLY A 45 -10.34 9.98 0.25
C GLY A 45 -9.62 10.88 1.26
N ALA A 46 -8.71 10.34 2.05
CA ALA A 46 -8.03 11.13 3.09
C ALA A 46 -6.89 11.97 2.52
N GLU A 47 -6.70 13.14 3.13
CA GLU A 47 -5.53 13.96 2.86
C GLU A 47 -4.41 13.54 3.82
N VAL A 48 -3.22 13.36 3.28
CA VAL A 48 -2.04 12.93 4.05
C VAL A 48 -0.86 13.84 3.73
N THR A 49 0.16 13.81 4.56
CA THR A 49 1.40 14.56 4.33
C THR A 49 2.52 13.58 4.01
N LEU A 50 3.09 13.72 2.83
CA LEU A 50 4.21 12.90 2.40
C LEU A 50 5.54 13.53 2.81
N PRO A 51 6.55 12.71 3.18
CA PRO A 51 7.89 13.24 3.46
C PRO A 51 8.40 14.03 2.24
N GLU A 52 8.87 15.24 2.49
CA GLU A 52 9.49 16.12 1.48
C GLU A 52 8.58 16.61 0.36
N LEU A 53 7.41 16.01 0.18
CA LEU A 53 6.50 16.34 -0.92
C LEU A 53 5.26 17.13 -0.48
N GLY A 54 4.92 17.08 0.80
CA GLY A 54 3.79 17.82 1.32
C GLY A 54 2.45 17.12 1.17
N ALA A 55 1.38 17.89 1.06
CA ALA A 55 0.00 17.38 1.08
C ALA A 55 -0.34 16.57 -0.16
N ALA A 56 -1.05 15.47 0.05
CA ALA A 56 -1.56 14.62 -1.02
C ALA A 56 -2.88 13.99 -0.57
N ARG A 57 -3.70 13.59 -1.54
CA ARG A 57 -4.98 12.93 -1.27
C ARG A 57 -4.94 11.51 -1.81
N ILE A 58 -5.27 10.55 -0.97
CA ILE A 58 -5.37 9.14 -1.39
C ILE A 58 -6.77 8.95 -1.95
N THR A 59 -6.86 8.69 -3.26
CA THR A 59 -8.15 8.52 -3.94
C THR A 59 -8.57 7.07 -4.04
N GLU A 60 -7.61 6.15 -4.12
CA GLU A 60 -7.86 4.72 -4.26
C GLU A 60 -6.82 3.96 -3.48
N ILE A 61 -7.15 2.75 -3.03
CA ILE A 61 -6.25 1.89 -2.28
C ILE A 61 -6.19 0.52 -2.92
N ARG A 62 -4.98 0.05 -3.19
CA ARG A 62 -4.69 -1.31 -3.67
C ARG A 62 -3.86 -2.01 -2.60
N ALA A 63 -4.34 -3.14 -2.11
CA ALA A 63 -3.63 -3.92 -1.10
C ALA A 63 -3.23 -5.26 -1.71
N VAL A 64 -1.94 -5.52 -1.78
CA VAL A 64 -1.43 -6.76 -2.39
C VAL A 64 -1.17 -7.79 -1.29
N VAL A 65 -1.83 -8.93 -1.40
CA VAL A 65 -1.72 -10.04 -0.45
C VAL A 65 -1.12 -11.27 -1.10
N GLU A 66 -0.41 -12.08 -0.32
CA GLU A 66 0.21 -13.30 -0.79
C GLU A 66 0.18 -14.37 0.30
N GLY A 67 0.52 -15.60 -0.06
CA GLY A 67 0.61 -16.72 0.88
C GLY A 67 -0.70 -16.99 1.62
N ALA A 68 -0.61 -17.22 2.92
CA ALA A 68 -1.78 -17.52 3.75
C ALA A 68 -2.80 -16.37 3.79
N ALA A 69 -2.36 -15.14 3.51
CA ALA A 69 -3.24 -13.98 3.51
C ALA A 69 -4.05 -13.83 2.22
N LYS A 70 -3.82 -14.65 1.20
CA LYS A 70 -4.51 -14.53 -0.10
C LYS A 70 -6.02 -14.66 -0.03
N ARG A 71 -6.54 -15.34 0.99
CA ARG A 71 -7.97 -15.62 1.11
C ARG A 71 -8.76 -14.54 1.84
N VAL A 72 -8.08 -13.53 2.38
CA VAL A 72 -8.77 -12.50 3.15
C VAL A 72 -9.61 -11.63 2.25
N LYS A 73 -10.67 -11.07 2.83
CA LYS A 73 -11.52 -10.07 2.17
C LYS A 73 -11.26 -8.74 2.83
N GLY A 74 -11.17 -7.70 2.01
CA GLY A 74 -11.01 -6.35 2.52
C GLY A 74 -12.33 -5.59 2.52
N PRO A 75 -12.31 -4.38 3.12
CA PRO A 75 -13.42 -3.46 3.04
C PRO A 75 -13.68 -3.04 1.58
N GLU A 76 -14.87 -2.54 1.31
CA GLU A 76 -15.25 -2.13 -0.04
C GLU A 76 -14.29 -1.08 -0.64
N ALA A 77 -13.82 -0.15 0.19
CA ALA A 77 -12.94 0.92 -0.27
C ALA A 77 -11.51 0.48 -0.58
N VAL A 78 -11.15 -0.79 -0.29
CA VAL A 78 -9.81 -1.32 -0.52
C VAL A 78 -9.88 -2.43 -1.54
N SER A 79 -9.22 -2.23 -2.69
CA SER A 79 -9.12 -3.28 -3.71
C SER A 79 -8.00 -4.24 -3.31
N VAL A 80 -8.38 -5.48 -3.00
CA VAL A 80 -7.42 -6.52 -2.61
C VAL A 80 -6.95 -7.24 -3.87
N LEU A 81 -5.64 -7.20 -4.10
CA LEU A 81 -5.01 -7.87 -5.24
C LEU A 81 -4.31 -9.12 -4.72
N ARG A 82 -4.68 -10.28 -5.25
CA ARG A 82 -4.17 -11.57 -4.82
C ARG A 82 -3.05 -12.01 -5.74
N ALA A 83 -1.84 -12.07 -5.20
CA ALA A 83 -0.67 -12.45 -5.98
C ALA A 83 -0.69 -13.96 -6.27
N ASP A 84 -0.48 -14.35 -7.53
CA ASP A 84 -0.38 -15.76 -7.91
C ASP A 84 0.96 -16.36 -7.47
N GLY A 85 1.99 -15.55 -7.44
CA GLY A 85 3.32 -15.93 -6.98
C GLY A 85 3.74 -15.04 -5.83
N ASP A 86 4.86 -14.35 -6.00
CA ASP A 86 5.31 -13.40 -4.99
C ASP A 86 4.54 -12.07 -5.12
N GLY A 87 4.39 -11.39 -4.00
CA GLY A 87 3.69 -10.11 -3.97
C GLY A 87 4.45 -9.02 -4.71
N ASP A 88 5.77 -9.12 -4.80
CA ASP A 88 6.61 -8.12 -5.46
C ASP A 88 6.26 -7.96 -6.94
N SER A 89 6.10 -9.08 -7.64
CA SER A 89 5.75 -9.05 -9.06
C SER A 89 4.37 -8.44 -9.28
N GLU A 90 3.41 -8.76 -8.42
CA GLU A 90 2.07 -8.17 -8.49
C GLU A 90 2.11 -6.66 -8.24
N ILE A 91 2.90 -6.23 -7.28
CA ILE A 91 3.07 -4.80 -6.98
C ILE A 91 3.67 -4.06 -8.18
N VAL A 92 4.70 -4.64 -8.81
CA VAL A 92 5.32 -4.03 -9.99
C VAL A 92 4.32 -3.91 -11.13
N GLU A 93 3.56 -4.98 -11.41
CA GLU A 93 2.56 -4.98 -12.46
C GLU A 93 1.48 -3.93 -12.22
N GLU A 94 0.95 -3.87 -10.99
CA GLU A 94 -0.10 -2.91 -10.67
C GLU A 94 0.44 -1.47 -10.75
N THR A 95 1.64 -1.23 -10.25
CA THR A 95 2.26 0.10 -10.29
C THR A 95 2.47 0.56 -11.72
N ASN A 96 2.94 -0.34 -12.60
CA ASN A 96 3.09 -0.02 -14.02
C ASN A 96 1.74 0.27 -14.68
N ARG A 97 0.72 -0.49 -14.32
CA ARG A 97 -0.64 -0.30 -14.86
C ARG A 97 -1.18 1.08 -14.46
N LEU A 98 -0.96 1.49 -13.22
CA LEU A 98 -1.42 2.78 -12.72
C LEU A 98 -0.69 3.93 -13.42
N THR A 99 0.63 3.84 -13.58
CA THR A 99 1.39 4.90 -14.26
C THR A 99 0.98 5.00 -15.73
N ALA A 100 0.73 3.87 -16.40
CA ALA A 100 0.26 3.85 -17.77
C ALA A 100 -1.13 4.50 -17.91
N ALA A 101 -1.95 4.44 -16.85
CA ALA A 101 -3.27 5.06 -16.83
C ALA A 101 -3.24 6.54 -16.43
N GLY A 102 -2.05 7.12 -16.27
CA GLY A 102 -1.89 8.52 -15.88
C GLY A 102 -2.09 8.78 -14.39
N LYS A 103 -2.12 7.73 -13.57
CA LYS A 103 -2.27 7.85 -12.11
C LYS A 103 -0.89 7.85 -11.46
N ILE A 104 -0.83 8.37 -10.24
CA ILE A 104 0.41 8.42 -9.48
C ILE A 104 0.34 7.42 -8.34
N PRO A 105 1.10 6.31 -8.41
CA PRO A 105 1.10 5.34 -7.34
C PRO A 105 2.00 5.77 -6.19
N LEU A 106 1.52 5.56 -4.96
CA LEU A 106 2.31 5.69 -3.74
C LEU A 106 2.47 4.29 -3.17
N VAL A 107 3.65 3.72 -3.30
CA VAL A 107 3.92 2.34 -2.90
C VAL A 107 4.49 2.32 -1.49
N VAL A 108 3.92 1.50 -0.62
CA VAL A 108 4.37 1.34 0.76
C VAL A 108 5.16 0.04 0.86
N THR A 109 6.47 0.15 0.96
CA THR A 109 7.38 -1.00 1.11
C THR A 109 8.74 -0.55 1.60
N ALA A 110 9.44 -1.43 2.33
CA ALA A 110 10.84 -1.24 2.69
C ALA A 110 11.76 -2.15 1.86
N ASP A 111 11.20 -2.99 1.01
CA ASP A 111 11.99 -3.94 0.22
C ASP A 111 12.79 -3.22 -0.86
N ARG A 112 14.11 -3.23 -0.74
CA ARG A 112 15.01 -2.54 -1.67
C ARG A 112 14.99 -3.16 -3.07
N GLY A 113 14.85 -4.47 -3.15
CA GLY A 113 14.76 -5.16 -4.43
C GLY A 113 13.50 -4.76 -5.20
N LEU A 114 12.38 -4.69 -4.49
CA LEU A 114 11.13 -4.23 -5.06
C LEU A 114 11.25 -2.77 -5.54
N ARG A 115 11.80 -1.91 -4.69
CA ARG A 115 11.94 -0.48 -5.03
C ARG A 115 12.69 -0.26 -6.34
N ARG A 116 13.71 -1.07 -6.63
CA ARG A 116 14.49 -0.96 -7.87
C ARG A 116 13.69 -1.36 -9.11
N ARG A 117 12.64 -2.15 -8.94
CA ARG A 117 11.80 -2.63 -10.05
C ARG A 117 10.65 -1.70 -10.37
N LEU A 118 10.37 -0.72 -9.51
CA LEU A 118 9.24 0.18 -9.69
C LEU A 118 9.55 1.27 -10.72
N PRO A 119 8.52 1.76 -11.45
CA PRO A 119 8.73 2.84 -12.41
C PRO A 119 9.17 4.12 -11.71
N GLU A 120 9.92 4.94 -12.42
CA GLU A 120 10.50 6.16 -11.89
C GLU A 120 9.46 7.13 -11.33
N LEU A 121 8.27 7.15 -11.91
CA LEU A 121 7.20 8.05 -11.47
C LEU A 121 6.49 7.59 -10.20
N ALA A 122 6.75 6.38 -9.73
CA ALA A 122 6.15 5.89 -8.51
C ALA A 122 6.77 6.58 -7.29
N LEU A 123 5.91 6.99 -6.36
CA LEU A 123 6.36 7.51 -5.07
C LEU A 123 6.46 6.34 -4.11
N ILE A 124 7.43 6.37 -3.20
CA ILE A 124 7.68 5.25 -2.29
C ILE A 124 7.82 5.78 -0.88
N VAL A 125 7.12 5.13 0.06
CA VAL A 125 7.26 5.38 1.50
C VAL A 125 7.45 4.05 2.21
N GLY A 126 8.05 4.08 3.39
CA GLY A 126 8.24 2.87 4.17
C GLY A 126 7.04 2.50 5.02
N PRO A 127 7.00 1.25 5.53
CA PRO A 127 5.94 0.82 6.45
C PRO A 127 5.84 1.68 7.71
N GLY A 128 6.95 2.26 8.16
CA GLY A 128 6.93 3.15 9.33
C GLY A 128 6.05 4.37 9.12
N TRP A 129 6.09 4.96 7.94
CA TRP A 129 5.22 6.08 7.59
C TRP A 129 3.74 5.67 7.71
N LEU A 130 3.39 4.52 7.13
CA LEU A 130 2.02 4.02 7.17
C LEU A 130 1.59 3.67 8.60
N ASN A 131 2.45 2.99 9.35
CA ASN A 131 2.14 2.63 10.73
C ASN A 131 1.84 3.87 11.58
N ARG A 132 2.63 4.94 11.42
CA ARG A 132 2.39 6.19 12.15
C ARG A 132 1.06 6.81 11.73
N LEU A 133 0.76 6.80 10.45
CA LEU A 133 -0.49 7.34 9.92
C LEU A 133 -1.70 6.60 10.48
N LEU A 134 -1.58 5.28 10.64
CA LEU A 134 -2.65 4.42 11.17
C LEU A 134 -2.72 4.42 12.71
N GLY A 135 -1.76 5.04 13.38
CA GLY A 135 -1.71 5.03 14.85
C GLY A 135 -1.26 3.70 15.44
N ARG A 136 -0.47 2.97 14.69
CA ARG A 136 0.01 1.64 15.11
C ARG A 136 1.32 1.72 15.85
#